data_2feb6d62f705dc99b7c6812958aa3d3d
#
_entry.id   2feb6d62f705dc99b7c6812958aa3d3d
#
_cell.length_a   1.000
_cell.length_b   1.000
_cell.length_c   1.000
_cell.angle_alpha   90.00
_cell.angle_beta   90.00
_cell.angle_gamma   90.00
#
_symmetry.space_group_name_H-M   'P 1'
#
loop_
_entity.id
_entity.type
_entity.pdbx_description
1 polymer ?
#
loop_
_entity_poly.entity_id
_entity_poly.type
_entity_poly.pdbx_seq_one_letter_code
_entity_poly.pdbx_strand_id
1 'polypeptide(L)'
;MGINKFSGRRLSVETLGSNIAVSGAISNDYSYEEVFSRQLALKSRPGDLLIAFSGSGNSPNILKVLEEAKKIGVRTCAVLGVNGGAAKTLADVPIHFPIDDMQISEDLQLILGHLVLRQFESKG
;
A
#
# COMPACT_ATOMS: atom_id res chain seq x y z
N MET A 1 21.22 -3.73 -0.63
CA MET A 1 20.13 -2.89 -0.14
C MET A 1 20.33 -2.59 1.34
N GLY A 2 20.33 -1.32 1.71
CA GLY A 2 20.80 -0.83 3.00
C GLY A 2 19.87 -1.02 4.20
N ILE A 3 19.17 -2.15 4.30
CA ILE A 3 18.29 -2.44 5.45
C ILE A 3 19.02 -2.37 6.79
N ASN A 4 20.32 -2.65 6.78
CA ASN A 4 21.16 -2.60 7.98
C ASN A 4 21.67 -1.20 8.36
N LYS A 5 21.37 -0.18 7.55
CA LYS A 5 21.79 1.21 7.82
C LYS A 5 20.78 1.99 8.68
N PHE A 6 19.63 1.36 8.99
CA PHE A 6 18.61 2.04 9.78
C PHE A 6 18.87 1.89 11.27
N SER A 7 19.59 2.81 11.87
CA SER A 7 19.65 3.15 13.31
C SER A 7 19.27 2.02 14.31
N GLY A 8 19.58 0.77 14.01
CA GLY A 8 19.26 -0.38 14.87
C GLY A 8 17.78 -0.75 14.99
N ARG A 9 16.88 -0.04 14.31
CA ARG A 9 15.46 -0.38 14.27
C ARG A 9 15.21 -1.40 13.17
N ARG A 10 14.54 -2.49 13.50
CA ARG A 10 14.10 -3.49 12.53
C ARG A 10 12.75 -3.07 11.95
N LEU A 11 12.66 -3.02 10.63
CA LEU A 11 11.41 -2.83 9.92
C LEU A 11 10.87 -4.20 9.51
N SER A 12 9.64 -4.49 9.89
CA SER A 12 8.90 -5.65 9.39
C SER A 12 7.99 -5.17 8.26
N VAL A 13 8.38 -5.46 7.03
CA VAL A 13 7.66 -5.02 5.84
C VAL A 13 7.34 -6.23 4.97
N GLU A 14 6.10 -6.33 4.54
CA GLU A 14 5.63 -7.40 3.67
C GLU A 14 4.76 -6.84 2.56
N THR A 15 4.87 -7.41 1.37
CA THR A 15 3.96 -7.15 0.26
C THR A 15 2.85 -8.19 0.28
N LEU A 16 1.59 -7.77 0.38
CA LEU A 16 0.45 -8.67 0.46
C LEU A 16 0.27 -9.56 -0.79
N GLY A 17 0.81 -9.15 -1.92
CA GLY A 17 0.77 -9.94 -3.15
C GLY A 17 1.96 -10.88 -3.36
N SER A 18 2.92 -10.95 -2.43
CA SER A 18 4.17 -11.69 -2.63
C SER A 18 4.01 -13.21 -2.65
N ASN A 19 3.04 -13.76 -1.94
CA ASN A 19 2.74 -15.19 -1.97
C ASN A 19 1.70 -15.49 -3.07
N ILE A 20 2.19 -15.93 -4.21
CA ILE A 20 1.36 -16.23 -5.40
C ILE A 20 0.35 -17.35 -5.12
N ALA A 21 0.70 -18.36 -4.34
CA ALA A 21 -0.21 -19.46 -4.02
C ALA A 21 -1.42 -18.96 -3.21
N VAL A 22 -1.19 -18.13 -2.20
CA VAL A 22 -2.27 -17.54 -1.39
C VAL A 22 -3.12 -16.59 -2.22
N SER A 23 -2.50 -15.71 -3.01
CA SER A 23 -3.22 -14.78 -3.88
C SER A 23 -4.07 -15.52 -4.92
N GLY A 24 -3.54 -16.59 -5.51
CA GLY A 24 -4.26 -17.44 -6.44
C GLY A 24 -5.45 -18.15 -5.78
N ALA A 25 -5.26 -18.72 -4.60
CA ALA A 25 -6.31 -19.39 -3.86
C ALA A 25 -7.46 -18.44 -3.49
N ILE A 26 -7.16 -17.26 -2.98
CA ILE A 26 -8.18 -16.26 -2.64
C ILE A 26 -8.93 -15.82 -3.90
N SER A 27 -8.22 -15.56 -4.99
CA SER A 27 -8.83 -15.13 -6.25
C SER A 27 -9.76 -16.21 -6.83
N ASN A 28 -9.37 -17.47 -6.71
CA ASN A 28 -10.16 -18.60 -7.21
C ASN A 28 -11.38 -18.92 -6.32
N ASP A 29 -11.19 -18.94 -5.01
CA ASP A 29 -12.21 -19.40 -4.05
C ASP A 29 -13.19 -18.29 -3.66
N TYR A 30 -12.78 -17.04 -3.73
CA TYR A 30 -13.59 -15.87 -3.39
C TYR A 30 -13.67 -14.90 -4.57
N SER A 31 -12.75 -13.93 -4.63
CA SER A 31 -12.63 -13.01 -5.76
C SER A 31 -11.26 -12.32 -5.77
N TYR A 32 -10.84 -11.82 -6.93
CA TYR A 32 -9.64 -10.99 -7.04
C TYR A 32 -9.75 -9.70 -6.23
N GLU A 33 -10.96 -9.18 -6.06
CA GLU A 33 -11.20 -7.99 -5.24
C GLU A 33 -10.82 -8.17 -3.76
N GLU A 34 -10.84 -9.40 -3.26
CA GLU A 34 -10.55 -9.72 -1.87
C GLU A 34 -9.11 -10.15 -1.61
N VAL A 35 -8.29 -10.17 -2.65
CA VAL A 35 -6.92 -10.71 -2.58
C VAL A 35 -6.07 -10.03 -1.51
N PHE A 36 -6.19 -8.73 -1.34
CA PHE A 36 -5.41 -7.98 -0.33
C PHE A 36 -6.14 -7.89 1.00
N SER A 37 -7.44 -7.65 0.99
CA SER A 37 -8.20 -7.46 2.24
C SER A 37 -8.18 -8.70 3.13
N ARG A 38 -8.31 -9.90 2.56
CA ARG A 38 -8.23 -11.14 3.33
C ARG A 38 -6.85 -11.40 3.90
N GLN A 39 -5.80 -11.11 3.17
CA GLN A 39 -4.44 -11.25 3.66
C GLN A 39 -4.12 -10.22 4.75
N LEU A 40 -4.58 -8.99 4.59
CA LEU A 40 -4.44 -7.97 5.63
C LEU A 40 -5.11 -8.41 6.93
N ALA A 41 -6.35 -8.90 6.85
CA ALA A 41 -7.11 -9.35 8.02
C ALA A 41 -6.40 -10.46 8.82
N LEU A 42 -5.66 -11.34 8.14
CA LEU A 42 -4.94 -12.44 8.77
C LEU A 42 -3.58 -12.02 9.37
N LYS A 43 -2.93 -11.02 8.80
CA LYS A 43 -1.53 -10.71 9.08
C LYS A 43 -1.33 -9.44 9.90
N SER A 44 -2.26 -8.50 9.84
CA SER A 44 -2.09 -7.19 10.45
C SER A 44 -2.71 -7.09 11.84
N ARG A 45 -2.27 -6.08 12.58
CA ARG A 45 -2.74 -5.73 13.92
C ARG A 45 -3.01 -4.23 14.00
N PRO A 46 -3.85 -3.78 14.93
CA PRO A 46 -3.99 -2.35 15.22
C PRO A 46 -2.61 -1.70 15.45
N GLY A 47 -2.39 -0.53 14.82
CA GLY A 47 -1.11 0.17 14.88
C GLY A 47 -0.16 -0.11 13.72
N ASP A 48 -0.44 -1.12 12.90
CA ASP A 48 0.30 -1.32 11.64
C ASP A 48 -0.04 -0.24 10.62
N LEU A 49 0.78 -0.13 9.59
CA LEU A 49 0.60 0.78 8.46
C LEU A 49 0.42 -0.02 7.17
N LEU A 50 -0.65 0.25 6.46
CA LEU A 50 -0.86 -0.20 5.09
C LEU A 50 -0.46 0.91 4.13
N ILE A 51 0.41 0.61 3.17
CA ILE A 51 0.71 1.50 2.05
C ILE A 51 0.14 0.88 0.79
N ALA A 52 -0.79 1.57 0.16
CA ALA A 52 -1.44 1.15 -1.08
C ALA A 52 -0.97 2.01 -2.25
N PHE A 53 -0.68 1.38 -3.37
CA PHE A 53 -0.33 2.04 -4.63
C PHE A 53 -1.45 1.79 -5.64
N SER A 54 -2.04 2.86 -6.15
CA SER A 54 -3.07 2.77 -7.18
C SER A 54 -3.05 3.98 -8.08
N GLY A 55 -2.77 3.78 -9.37
CA GLY A 55 -2.78 4.86 -10.34
C GLY A 55 -4.16 5.53 -10.45
N SER A 56 -5.23 4.76 -10.58
CA SER A 56 -6.60 5.27 -10.69
C SER A 56 -7.24 5.64 -9.35
N GLY A 57 -6.83 5.00 -8.27
CA GLY A 57 -7.49 5.10 -6.97
C GLY A 57 -8.89 4.46 -6.92
N ASN A 58 -9.25 3.66 -7.91
CA ASN A 58 -10.58 3.06 -8.03
C ASN A 58 -10.56 1.52 -8.15
N SER A 59 -9.39 0.90 -8.10
CA SER A 59 -9.29 -0.56 -8.19
C SER A 59 -10.04 -1.21 -7.02
N PRO A 60 -11.00 -2.12 -7.27
CA PRO A 60 -11.84 -2.69 -6.22
C PRO A 60 -11.05 -3.39 -5.11
N ASN A 61 -9.96 -4.08 -5.43
CA ASN A 61 -9.10 -4.72 -4.44
C ASN A 61 -8.41 -3.70 -3.52
N ILE A 62 -8.02 -2.54 -4.06
CA ILE A 62 -7.43 -1.45 -3.27
C ILE A 62 -8.48 -0.81 -2.36
N LEU A 63 -9.69 -0.56 -2.86
CA LEU A 63 -10.75 0.01 -2.04
C LEU A 63 -11.13 -0.94 -0.89
N LYS A 64 -11.26 -2.23 -1.17
CA LYS A 64 -11.57 -3.23 -0.14
C LYS A 64 -10.48 -3.35 0.93
N VAL A 65 -9.21 -3.30 0.57
CA VAL A 65 -8.15 -3.38 1.58
C VAL A 65 -8.08 -2.12 2.43
N LEU A 66 -8.36 -0.95 1.87
CA LEU A 66 -8.45 0.30 2.65
C LEU A 66 -9.62 0.26 3.65
N GLU A 67 -10.78 -0.24 3.24
CA GLU A 67 -11.93 -0.44 4.11
C GLU A 67 -11.64 -1.45 5.23
N GLU A 68 -10.99 -2.56 4.90
CA GLU A 68 -10.62 -3.59 5.89
C GLU A 68 -9.59 -3.05 6.89
N ALA A 69 -8.60 -2.30 6.43
CA ALA A 69 -7.62 -1.64 7.30
C ALA A 69 -8.30 -0.74 8.35
N LYS A 70 -9.31 0.00 7.93
CA LYS A 70 -10.08 0.86 8.82
C LYS A 70 -10.81 0.06 9.91
N LYS A 71 -11.41 -1.08 9.56
CA LYS A 71 -12.08 -1.97 10.51
C LYS A 71 -11.12 -2.54 11.55
N ILE A 72 -9.91 -2.88 11.15
CA ILE A 72 -8.90 -3.49 12.02
C ILE A 72 -8.18 -2.46 12.89
N GLY A 73 -8.18 -1.17 12.51
CA GLY A 73 -7.40 -0.14 13.17
C GLY A 73 -5.97 -0.01 12.60
N VAL A 74 -5.77 -0.44 11.37
CA VAL A 74 -4.54 -0.25 10.59
C VAL A 74 -4.60 1.12 9.92
N ARG A 75 -3.56 1.94 10.09
CA ARG A 75 -3.47 3.22 9.40
C ARG A 75 -3.16 3.03 7.92
N THR A 76 -3.66 3.92 7.09
CA THR A 76 -3.52 3.80 5.64
C THR A 76 -2.87 5.00 5.02
N CYS A 77 -1.94 4.73 4.10
CA CYS A 77 -1.37 5.69 3.17
C CYS A 77 -1.66 5.18 1.76
N ALA A 78 -2.26 6.00 0.92
CA ALA A 78 -2.50 5.66 -0.48
C ALA A 78 -1.74 6.60 -1.40
N VAL A 79 -0.92 6.02 -2.27
CA VAL A 79 -0.18 6.77 -3.30
C VAL A 79 -0.96 6.65 -4.60
N LEU A 80 -1.45 7.78 -5.08
CA LEU A 80 -2.50 7.86 -6.11
C LEU A 80 -2.07 8.73 -7.28
N GLY A 81 -2.58 8.41 -8.45
CA GLY A 81 -2.46 9.21 -9.66
C GLY A 81 -3.80 9.75 -10.15
N VAL A 82 -3.84 10.22 -11.36
CA VAL A 82 -5.03 10.74 -12.05
C VAL A 82 -5.82 11.71 -11.16
N ASN A 83 -7.05 11.40 -10.84
CA ASN A 83 -7.90 12.21 -9.94
C ASN A 83 -7.97 11.68 -8.50
N GLY A 84 -7.19 10.65 -8.20
CA GLY A 84 -7.13 10.03 -6.86
C GLY A 84 -8.24 9.02 -6.58
N GLY A 85 -9.32 9.02 -7.33
CA GLY A 85 -10.44 8.10 -7.18
C GLY A 85 -11.06 8.08 -5.78
N ALA A 86 -11.80 7.03 -5.48
CA ALA A 86 -12.41 6.83 -4.16
C ALA A 86 -11.37 6.58 -3.05
N ALA A 87 -10.19 6.05 -3.40
CA ALA A 87 -9.12 5.81 -2.44
C ALA A 87 -8.62 7.10 -1.78
N LYS A 88 -8.66 8.25 -2.48
CA LYS A 88 -8.27 9.55 -1.94
C LYS A 88 -9.07 9.93 -0.70
N THR A 89 -10.34 9.58 -0.66
CA THR A 89 -11.23 9.86 0.48
C THR A 89 -11.12 8.78 1.57
N LEU A 90 -10.88 7.53 1.17
CA LEU A 90 -10.83 6.40 2.10
C LEU A 90 -9.53 6.34 2.92
N ALA A 91 -8.39 6.70 2.31
CA ALA A 91 -7.10 6.62 2.98
C ALA A 91 -6.95 7.71 4.05
N ASP A 92 -6.30 7.36 5.17
CA ASP A 92 -5.96 8.33 6.21
C ASP A 92 -4.98 9.38 5.69
N VAL A 93 -3.99 8.96 4.92
CA VAL A 93 -2.98 9.83 4.30
C VAL A 93 -2.95 9.57 2.80
N PRO A 94 -3.69 10.31 1.99
CA PRO A 94 -3.55 10.25 0.54
C PRO A 94 -2.34 11.07 0.09
N ILE A 95 -1.48 10.47 -0.72
CA ILE A 95 -0.41 11.14 -1.46
C ILE A 95 -0.83 11.11 -2.92
N HIS A 96 -1.31 12.23 -3.42
CA HIS A 96 -1.93 12.32 -4.73
C HIS A 96 -1.08 13.12 -5.70
N PHE A 97 -0.68 12.49 -6.78
CA PHE A 97 -0.04 13.13 -7.93
C PHE A 97 -1.09 13.30 -9.04
N PRO A 98 -1.64 14.49 -9.26
CA PRO A 98 -2.76 14.73 -10.19
C PRO A 98 -2.26 14.74 -11.64
N ILE A 99 -1.75 13.63 -12.11
CA ILE A 99 -1.18 13.46 -13.46
C ILE A 99 -1.97 12.37 -14.18
N ASP A 100 -2.55 12.72 -15.31
CA ASP A 100 -3.28 11.78 -16.17
C ASP A 100 -2.32 11.06 -17.13
N ASP A 101 -1.32 10.42 -16.56
CA ASP A 101 -0.35 9.59 -17.26
C ASP A 101 0.10 8.47 -16.31
N MET A 102 -0.29 7.24 -16.64
CA MET A 102 -0.05 6.09 -15.77
C MET A 102 1.45 5.81 -15.58
N GLN A 103 2.24 5.92 -16.63
CA GLN A 103 3.67 5.64 -16.58
C GLN A 103 4.39 6.65 -15.68
N ILE A 104 4.07 7.94 -15.83
CA ILE A 104 4.63 8.99 -14.97
C ILE A 104 4.18 8.81 -13.52
N SER A 105 2.92 8.43 -13.29
CA SER A 105 2.42 8.15 -11.95
C SER A 105 3.18 7.01 -11.28
N GLU A 106 3.49 5.96 -12.01
CA GLU A 106 4.29 4.82 -11.52
C GLU A 106 5.74 5.22 -11.21
N ASP A 107 6.35 6.06 -12.08
CA ASP A 107 7.70 6.60 -11.83
C ASP A 107 7.74 7.46 -10.55
N LEU A 108 6.70 8.25 -10.31
CA LEU A 108 6.59 9.05 -9.08
C LEU A 108 6.44 8.21 -7.83
N GLN A 109 5.78 7.05 -7.91
CA GLN A 109 5.71 6.10 -6.81
C GLN A 109 7.10 5.60 -6.42
N LEU A 110 7.96 5.30 -7.40
CA LEU A 110 9.33 4.89 -7.17
C LEU A 110 10.16 6.03 -6.57
N ILE A 111 10.03 7.24 -7.08
CA ILE A 111 10.71 8.44 -6.55
C ILE A 111 10.32 8.66 -5.08
N LEU A 112 9.04 8.55 -4.76
CA LEU A 112 8.54 8.67 -3.38
C LEU A 112 9.19 7.64 -2.47
N GLY A 113 9.31 6.39 -2.91
CA GLY A 113 9.98 5.32 -2.15
C GLY A 113 11.43 5.68 -1.82
N HIS A 114 12.16 6.22 -2.78
CA HIS A 114 13.55 6.68 -2.56
C HIS A 114 13.63 7.87 -1.59
N LEU A 115 12.69 8.81 -1.65
CA LEU A 115 12.64 9.93 -0.70
C LEU A 115 12.40 9.45 0.74
N VAL A 116 11.49 8.51 0.91
CA VAL A 116 11.22 7.89 2.22
C VAL A 116 12.47 7.18 2.74
N LEU A 117 13.17 6.42 1.89
CA LEU A 117 14.40 5.75 2.24
C LEU A 117 15.46 6.74 2.75
N ARG A 118 15.68 7.82 2.01
CA ARG A 118 16.63 8.88 2.41
C ARG A 118 16.27 9.50 3.76
N GLN A 119 14.99 9.67 4.03
CA GLN A 119 14.53 10.24 5.29
C GLN A 119 14.85 9.32 6.48
N PHE A 120 14.77 8.02 6.30
CA PHE A 120 15.20 7.03 7.31
C PHE A 120 16.72 7.02 7.49
N GLU A 121 17.49 7.13 6.43
CA GLU A 121 18.96 7.19 6.49
C GLU A 121 19.45 8.44 7.20
N SER A 122 18.80 9.60 7.00
CA SER A 122 19.22 10.87 7.60
C SER A 122 18.94 10.97 9.10
N LYS A 123 17.97 10.19 9.60
CA LYS A 123 17.59 10.17 11.03
C LYS A 123 18.27 9.05 11.83
N GLY A 124 19.02 8.24 11.14
CA GLY A 124 19.83 7.18 11.73
C GLY A 124 21.20 7.66 12.07
#